data_34450154834fba8844d393901459383a
#
_entry.id   34450154834fba8844d393901459383a
#
_cell.length_a   1.000
_cell.length_b   1.000
_cell.length_c   1.000
_cell.angle_alpha   90.00
_cell.angle_beta   90.00
_cell.angle_gamma   90.00
#
_symmetry.space_group_name_H-M   'P 1'
#
loop_
_entity.id
_entity.type
_entity.pdbx_description
1 polymer ?
#
loop_
_entity_poly.entity_id
_entity_poly.type
_entity_poly.pdbx_seq_one_letter_code
_entity_poly.pdbx_strand_id
1 'polypeptide(L)'
;MTPVLDITDVTFRRDGKQIIDGISLTVQSGEHWALLGPNGAGKSTLLGFCAAVTFPTTGTVHVLGGQMGRTDLSVLRRSIGHVNPRHRLQYPLTVREVVLTGITATIDIAAHWTPTPEQVCRADELIDTVGLSARADAIWPTLSQGERGRTLIARALIADPQLLLLDEPTTGLDVAAREQLLETLDTLDVSHPDMASILVTHHLEELPTSTTHALLISQGRTVASGLAHEVVNTEHVSEAFAHPVVVGFQDGRWSARAKASSRVL
;
A
#
# COMPACT_ATOMS: atom_id res chain seq x y z
N MET A 1 -8.04 22.43 0.23
CA MET A 1 -7.29 21.57 1.15
C MET A 1 -5.97 21.22 0.47
N THR A 2 -4.89 21.11 1.23
CA THR A 2 -3.61 20.65 0.67
C THR A 2 -3.68 19.12 0.48
N PRO A 3 -3.34 18.58 -0.70
CA PRO A 3 -3.36 17.14 -0.90
C PRO A 3 -2.34 16.43 -0.01
N VAL A 4 -2.65 15.19 0.35
CA VAL A 4 -1.74 14.30 1.08
C VAL A 4 -0.55 13.90 0.21
N LEU A 5 -0.80 13.71 -1.09
CA LEU A 5 0.23 13.43 -2.10
C LEU A 5 -0.08 14.21 -3.37
N ASP A 6 0.94 14.87 -3.93
CA ASP A 6 0.85 15.53 -5.23
C ASP A 6 2.11 15.24 -6.05
N ILE A 7 1.93 14.46 -7.10
CA ILE A 7 2.94 14.04 -8.07
C ILE A 7 2.62 14.70 -9.40
N THR A 8 3.53 15.52 -9.93
CA THR A 8 3.31 16.28 -11.16
C THR A 8 4.38 15.96 -12.18
N ASP A 9 3.95 15.38 -13.32
CA ASP A 9 4.75 15.08 -14.52
C ASP A 9 6.11 14.44 -14.20
N VAL A 10 6.09 13.40 -13.34
CA VAL A 10 7.32 12.76 -12.93
C VAL A 10 7.83 11.78 -13.97
N THR A 11 9.15 11.81 -14.17
CA THR A 11 9.87 10.79 -14.92
C THR A 11 10.91 10.12 -14.03
N PHE A 12 11.27 8.87 -14.34
CA PHE A 12 12.35 8.18 -13.66
C PHE A 12 13.12 7.29 -14.61
N ARG A 13 14.45 7.49 -14.62
CA ARG A 13 15.40 6.66 -15.38
C ARG A 13 16.35 5.94 -14.45
N ARG A 14 16.63 4.69 -14.77
CA ARG A 14 17.64 3.87 -14.07
C ARG A 14 18.40 3.04 -15.09
N ASP A 15 19.72 3.10 -15.02
CA ASP A 15 20.62 2.36 -15.91
C ASP A 15 20.29 2.58 -17.40
N GLY A 16 19.98 3.82 -17.78
CA GLY A 16 19.60 4.22 -19.14
C GLY A 16 18.18 3.86 -19.56
N LYS A 17 17.44 3.09 -18.74
CA LYS A 17 16.07 2.67 -19.04
C LYS A 17 15.05 3.62 -18.40
N GLN A 18 14.05 4.04 -19.18
CA GLN A 18 12.88 4.76 -18.67
C GLN A 18 11.98 3.80 -17.90
N ILE A 19 11.71 4.10 -16.63
CA ILE A 19 10.84 3.29 -15.74
C ILE A 19 9.49 3.98 -15.53
N ILE A 20 9.51 5.31 -15.33
CA ILE A 20 8.32 6.17 -15.23
C ILE A 20 8.45 7.26 -16.27
N ASP A 21 7.35 7.57 -16.96
CA ASP A 21 7.30 8.48 -18.10
C ASP A 21 6.06 9.39 -18.03
N GLY A 22 6.18 10.52 -17.34
CA GLY A 22 5.17 11.57 -17.29
C GLY A 22 3.94 11.20 -16.46
N ILE A 23 4.12 10.56 -15.28
CA ILE A 23 2.99 10.25 -14.40
C ILE A 23 2.67 11.45 -13.51
N SER A 24 1.36 11.75 -13.38
CA SER A 24 0.80 12.68 -12.41
C SER A 24 -0.26 11.98 -11.56
N LEU A 25 -0.30 12.27 -10.26
CA LEU A 25 -1.23 11.70 -9.30
C LEU A 25 -1.43 12.66 -8.13
N THR A 26 -2.68 12.99 -7.81
CA THR A 26 -3.04 13.77 -6.64
C THR A 26 -3.95 12.93 -5.74
N VAL A 27 -3.59 12.80 -4.46
CA VAL A 27 -4.35 12.04 -3.45
C VAL A 27 -4.78 12.99 -2.34
N GLN A 28 -6.07 13.00 -2.04
CA GLN A 28 -6.63 13.79 -0.93
C GLN A 28 -6.71 12.96 0.37
N SER A 29 -6.90 13.65 1.49
CA SER A 29 -7.23 13.00 2.77
C SER A 29 -8.49 12.15 2.63
N GLY A 30 -8.48 10.93 3.21
CA GLY A 30 -9.60 9.99 3.15
C GLY A 30 -9.79 9.29 1.81
N GLU A 31 -8.90 9.47 0.83
CA GLU A 31 -8.98 8.71 -0.41
C GLU A 31 -8.18 7.39 -0.32
N HIS A 32 -8.78 6.32 -0.83
CA HIS A 32 -8.18 4.99 -0.90
C HIS A 32 -7.93 4.62 -2.36
N TRP A 33 -6.65 4.66 -2.75
CA TRP A 33 -6.22 4.46 -4.13
C TRP A 33 -5.71 3.04 -4.39
N ALA A 34 -6.16 2.44 -5.48
CA ALA A 34 -5.57 1.24 -6.04
C ALA A 34 -4.56 1.62 -7.13
N LEU A 35 -3.29 1.24 -6.97
CA LEU A 35 -2.26 1.34 -8.01
C LEU A 35 -2.13 0.00 -8.72
N LEU A 36 -2.68 -0.11 -9.91
CA LEU A 36 -2.83 -1.32 -10.70
C LEU A 36 -1.92 -1.33 -11.93
N GLY A 37 -1.54 -2.51 -12.37
CA GLY A 37 -0.78 -2.71 -13.61
C GLY A 37 0.06 -3.98 -13.58
N PRO A 38 0.57 -4.44 -14.73
CA PRO A 38 1.38 -5.65 -14.82
C PRO A 38 2.71 -5.52 -14.06
N ASN A 39 3.37 -6.66 -13.85
CA ASN A 39 4.72 -6.67 -13.29
C ASN A 39 5.67 -5.90 -14.20
N GLY A 40 6.55 -5.07 -13.60
CA GLY A 40 7.46 -4.20 -14.35
C GLY A 40 6.83 -2.91 -14.90
N ALA A 41 5.56 -2.61 -14.64
CA ALA A 41 4.91 -1.36 -15.09
C ALA A 41 5.44 -0.10 -14.40
N GLY A 42 6.21 -0.22 -13.30
CA GLY A 42 6.76 0.93 -12.55
C GLY A 42 6.07 1.17 -11.19
N LYS A 43 5.11 0.32 -10.77
CA LYS A 43 4.32 0.49 -9.53
C LYS A 43 5.20 0.72 -8.29
N SER A 44 6.16 -0.15 -8.02
CA SER A 44 7.04 -0.02 -6.83
C SER A 44 7.95 1.21 -6.91
N THR A 45 8.30 1.68 -8.12
CA THR A 45 9.04 2.94 -8.30
C THR A 45 8.16 4.14 -7.94
N LEU A 46 6.91 4.16 -8.43
CA LEU A 46 5.94 5.19 -8.10
C LEU A 46 5.64 5.19 -6.59
N LEU A 47 5.44 4.01 -6.00
CA LEU A 47 5.27 3.87 -4.55
C LEU A 47 6.49 4.41 -3.77
N GLY A 48 7.71 4.23 -4.30
CA GLY A 48 8.93 4.80 -3.73
C GLY A 48 8.95 6.33 -3.68
N PHE A 49 8.28 7.02 -4.63
CA PHE A 49 8.05 8.46 -4.54
C PHE A 49 7.06 8.80 -3.44
N CYS A 50 5.94 8.08 -3.35
CA CYS A 50 4.93 8.26 -2.30
C CYS A 50 5.53 8.05 -0.89
N ALA A 51 6.44 7.11 -0.75
CA ALA A 51 7.16 6.81 0.50
C ALA A 51 8.30 7.81 0.81
N ALA A 52 8.52 8.82 -0.03
CA ALA A 52 9.65 9.75 0.06
C ALA A 52 11.03 9.04 0.13
N VAL A 53 11.18 7.91 -0.58
CA VAL A 53 12.42 7.09 -0.60
C VAL A 53 13.17 7.26 -1.92
N THR A 54 12.46 7.35 -3.04
CA THR A 54 13.04 7.47 -4.38
C THR A 54 12.77 8.85 -4.93
N PHE A 55 13.79 9.51 -5.51
CA PHE A 55 13.63 10.82 -6.16
C PHE A 55 13.33 10.64 -7.65
N PRO A 56 12.40 11.43 -8.23
CA PRO A 56 12.19 11.45 -9.67
C PRO A 56 13.40 12.03 -10.42
N THR A 57 13.55 11.67 -11.69
CA THR A 57 14.55 12.30 -12.60
C THR A 57 14.11 13.70 -13.00
N THR A 58 12.83 13.87 -13.31
CA THR A 58 12.18 15.17 -13.59
C THR A 58 10.79 15.19 -12.97
N GLY A 59 10.14 16.36 -12.94
CA GLY A 59 8.86 16.56 -12.29
C GLY A 59 8.99 16.86 -10.80
N THR A 60 7.87 16.96 -10.11
CA THR A 60 7.82 17.30 -8.69
C THR A 60 6.97 16.31 -7.90
N VAL A 61 7.38 16.07 -6.66
CA VAL A 61 6.66 15.23 -5.70
C VAL A 61 6.53 16.00 -4.38
N HIS A 62 5.29 16.20 -3.95
CA HIS A 62 4.95 16.72 -2.63
C HIS A 62 4.26 15.63 -1.83
N VAL A 63 4.74 15.37 -0.63
CA VAL A 63 4.14 14.42 0.31
C VAL A 63 3.84 15.16 1.60
N LEU A 64 2.59 15.12 2.06
CA LEU A 64 2.13 15.80 3.27
C LEU A 64 2.52 17.30 3.29
N GLY A 65 2.40 17.97 2.12
CA GLY A 65 2.77 19.37 1.92
C GLY A 65 4.27 19.63 1.79
N GLY A 66 5.13 18.65 2.04
CA GLY A 66 6.58 18.78 1.91
C GLY A 66 7.08 18.40 0.52
N GLN A 67 7.81 19.30 -0.17
CA GLN A 67 8.43 19.00 -1.46
C GLN A 67 9.68 18.15 -1.28
N MET A 68 9.75 17.02 -1.98
CA MET A 68 10.94 16.19 -2.02
C MET A 68 12.15 16.96 -2.54
N GLY A 69 13.28 16.84 -1.84
CA GLY A 69 14.51 17.59 -2.12
C GLY A 69 14.59 18.96 -1.45
N ARG A 70 13.51 19.45 -0.81
CA ARG A 70 13.49 20.72 -0.07
C ARG A 70 13.05 20.58 1.38
N THR A 71 12.51 19.43 1.76
CA THR A 71 12.00 19.13 3.11
C THR A 71 12.81 18.00 3.74
N ASP A 72 12.92 18.01 5.08
CA ASP A 72 13.52 16.89 5.80
C ASP A 72 12.65 15.64 5.66
N LEU A 73 13.15 14.68 4.89
CA LEU A 73 12.45 13.43 4.61
C LEU A 73 12.27 12.55 5.85
N SER A 74 13.09 12.71 6.88
CA SER A 74 12.97 11.94 8.13
C SER A 74 11.68 12.30 8.87
N VAL A 75 11.28 13.57 8.81
CA VAL A 75 10.03 14.07 9.38
C VAL A 75 8.83 13.54 8.58
N LEU A 76 8.90 13.65 7.25
CA LEU A 76 7.81 13.15 6.38
C LEU A 76 7.55 11.66 6.57
N ARG A 77 8.61 10.85 6.59
CA ARG A 77 8.50 9.39 6.71
C ARG A 77 7.88 8.91 8.02
N ARG A 78 7.90 9.69 9.09
CA ARG A 78 7.23 9.36 10.35
C ARG A 78 5.71 9.38 10.24
N SER A 79 5.18 10.19 9.33
CA SER A 79 3.74 10.30 9.06
C SER A 79 3.29 9.43 7.87
N ILE A 80 4.16 8.53 7.38
CA ILE A 80 3.87 7.58 6.32
C ILE A 80 3.97 6.17 6.88
N GLY A 81 2.86 5.45 6.93
CA GLY A 81 2.83 4.02 7.21
C GLY A 81 3.22 3.23 5.96
N HIS A 82 4.15 2.27 6.09
CA HIS A 82 4.54 1.43 4.95
C HIS A 82 4.47 -0.05 5.31
N VAL A 83 3.60 -0.77 4.62
CA VAL A 83 3.40 -2.21 4.74
C VAL A 83 4.08 -2.89 3.55
N ASN A 84 5.15 -3.63 3.81
CA ASN A 84 5.85 -4.42 2.80
C ASN A 84 6.02 -5.86 3.29
N PRO A 85 5.39 -6.86 2.66
CA PRO A 85 5.48 -8.27 3.08
C PRO A 85 6.91 -8.83 3.09
N ARG A 86 7.81 -8.19 2.35
CA ARG A 86 9.24 -8.57 2.30
C ARG A 86 10.05 -8.01 3.47
N HIS A 87 9.37 -7.48 4.51
CA HIS A 87 10.01 -6.97 5.73
C HIS A 87 10.86 -8.06 6.40
N ARG A 88 12.17 -7.82 6.49
CA ARG A 88 13.12 -8.77 7.05
C ARG A 88 13.50 -8.32 8.44
N LEU A 89 13.06 -9.06 9.45
CA LEU A 89 13.56 -8.91 10.82
C LEU A 89 14.88 -9.68 10.97
N GLN A 90 15.82 -9.09 11.69
CA GLN A 90 17.10 -9.72 12.02
C GLN A 90 17.00 -10.57 13.30
N TYR A 91 16.10 -10.21 14.21
CA TYR A 91 15.89 -10.86 15.49
C TYR A 91 14.47 -11.43 15.62
N PRO A 92 14.27 -12.48 16.48
CA PRO A 92 12.97 -13.09 16.69
C PRO A 92 12.09 -12.26 17.63
N LEU A 93 11.68 -11.07 17.19
CA LEU A 93 10.78 -10.18 17.92
C LEU A 93 9.38 -10.78 18.06
N THR A 94 8.69 -10.45 19.14
CA THR A 94 7.27 -10.72 19.32
C THR A 94 6.42 -9.81 18.41
N VAL A 95 5.14 -10.17 18.21
CA VAL A 95 4.18 -9.30 17.47
C VAL A 95 4.16 -7.90 18.06
N ARG A 96 4.06 -7.78 19.40
CA ARG A 96 4.06 -6.48 20.09
C ARG A 96 5.35 -5.70 19.82
N GLU A 97 6.50 -6.33 19.93
CA GLU A 97 7.79 -5.68 19.64
C GLU A 97 7.90 -5.23 18.19
N VAL A 98 7.42 -6.04 17.22
CA VAL A 98 7.38 -5.65 15.81
C VAL A 98 6.51 -4.41 15.63
N VAL A 99 5.32 -4.36 16.23
CA VAL A 99 4.43 -3.19 16.16
C VAL A 99 5.13 -1.96 16.73
N LEU A 100 5.77 -2.07 17.89
CA LEU A 100 6.48 -0.97 18.55
C LEU A 100 7.64 -0.42 17.71
N THR A 101 8.30 -1.22 16.86
CA THR A 101 9.35 -0.71 15.94
C THR A 101 8.82 0.33 14.95
N GLY A 102 7.51 0.40 14.73
CA GLY A 102 6.88 1.42 13.89
C GLY A 102 7.07 2.84 14.42
N ILE A 103 7.13 3.04 15.76
CA ILE A 103 7.36 4.35 16.39
C ILE A 103 8.72 4.92 16.03
N THR A 104 9.74 4.07 15.99
CA THR A 104 11.12 4.47 15.66
C THR A 104 11.42 4.39 14.15
N ALA A 105 10.50 3.86 13.36
CA ALA A 105 10.68 3.56 11.94
C ALA A 105 11.92 2.69 11.65
N THR A 106 12.29 1.81 12.61
CA THR A 106 13.42 0.88 12.51
C THR A 106 12.94 -0.53 12.18
N ILE A 107 13.85 -1.41 11.73
CA ILE A 107 13.54 -2.82 11.47
C ILE A 107 13.46 -3.59 12.80
N ASP A 108 14.38 -3.29 13.72
CA ASP A 108 14.50 -3.91 15.03
C ASP A 108 14.37 -2.86 16.15
N ILE A 109 14.17 -3.29 17.38
CA ILE A 109 14.14 -2.39 18.54
C ILE A 109 15.50 -1.73 18.69
N ALA A 110 15.52 -0.38 18.72
CA ALA A 110 16.75 0.38 18.89
C ALA A 110 17.38 0.11 20.28
N ALA A 111 18.69 -0.15 20.33
CA ALA A 111 19.42 -0.66 21.50
C ALA A 111 19.26 0.15 22.81
N HIS A 112 18.88 1.43 22.73
CA HIS A 112 18.71 2.32 23.90
C HIS A 112 17.29 2.90 23.99
N TRP A 113 16.34 2.32 23.25
CA TRP A 113 14.96 2.77 23.27
C TRP A 113 14.10 1.79 24.10
N THR A 114 13.31 2.35 25.00
CA THR A 114 12.33 1.60 25.77
C THR A 114 10.96 2.25 25.54
N PRO A 115 9.93 1.47 25.16
CA PRO A 115 8.60 2.02 24.97
C PRO A 115 8.01 2.52 26.29
N THR A 116 7.21 3.60 26.21
CA THR A 116 6.43 4.04 27.38
C THR A 116 5.21 3.13 27.58
N PRO A 117 4.60 3.12 28.79
CA PRO A 117 3.37 2.35 29.03
C PRO A 117 2.25 2.70 28.04
N GLU A 118 2.11 3.97 27.64
CA GLU A 118 1.12 4.44 26.68
C GLU A 118 1.36 3.88 25.28
N GLN A 119 2.64 3.79 24.87
CA GLN A 119 3.03 3.19 23.58
C GLN A 119 2.74 1.69 23.55
N VAL A 120 2.98 0.99 24.66
CA VAL A 120 2.63 -0.43 24.80
C VAL A 120 1.11 -0.62 24.73
N CYS A 121 0.34 0.18 25.45
CA CYS A 121 -1.12 0.15 25.39
C CYS A 121 -1.63 0.38 23.96
N ARG A 122 -1.10 1.39 23.27
CA ARG A 122 -1.44 1.68 21.88
C ARG A 122 -1.08 0.53 20.94
N ALA A 123 0.05 -0.14 21.16
CA ALA A 123 0.42 -1.33 20.39
C ALA A 123 -0.59 -2.47 20.59
N ASP A 124 -1.01 -2.73 21.84
CA ASP A 124 -1.98 -3.76 22.16
C ASP A 124 -3.37 -3.47 21.56
N GLU A 125 -3.82 -2.20 21.57
CA GLU A 125 -5.06 -1.77 20.88
C GLU A 125 -5.01 -2.05 19.38
N LEU A 126 -3.89 -1.73 18.72
CA LEU A 126 -3.72 -1.97 17.29
C LEU A 126 -3.61 -3.46 16.96
N ILE A 127 -2.97 -4.25 17.83
CA ILE A 127 -2.91 -5.70 17.72
C ILE A 127 -4.32 -6.32 17.82
N ASP A 128 -5.16 -5.76 18.70
CA ASP A 128 -6.58 -6.15 18.82
C ASP A 128 -7.36 -5.78 17.55
N THR A 129 -7.20 -4.56 17.05
CA THR A 129 -7.85 -4.07 15.81
C THR A 129 -7.57 -4.99 14.62
N VAL A 130 -6.35 -5.53 14.51
CA VAL A 130 -6.00 -6.47 13.42
C VAL A 130 -6.27 -7.94 13.76
N GLY A 131 -6.96 -8.22 14.88
CA GLY A 131 -7.38 -9.57 15.29
C GLY A 131 -6.23 -10.48 15.70
N LEU A 132 -5.20 -9.96 16.37
CA LEU A 132 -4.02 -10.70 16.79
C LEU A 132 -3.78 -10.70 18.32
N SER A 133 -4.78 -10.34 19.15
CA SER A 133 -4.64 -10.24 20.61
C SER A 133 -4.09 -11.52 21.24
N ALA A 134 -4.58 -12.70 20.82
CA ALA A 134 -4.09 -13.99 21.30
C ALA A 134 -2.67 -14.34 20.83
N ARG A 135 -2.09 -13.55 19.94
CA ARG A 135 -0.76 -13.75 19.33
C ARG A 135 0.22 -12.65 19.68
N ALA A 136 -0.12 -11.69 20.55
CA ALA A 136 0.70 -10.53 20.89
C ALA A 136 2.14 -10.89 21.30
N ASP A 137 2.31 -11.99 22.05
CA ASP A 137 3.61 -12.48 22.52
C ASP A 137 4.21 -13.60 21.63
N ALA A 138 3.56 -13.94 20.50
CA ALA A 138 4.12 -14.90 19.56
C ALA A 138 5.29 -14.30 18.78
N ILE A 139 6.35 -15.06 18.58
CA ILE A 139 7.56 -14.62 17.88
C ILE A 139 7.37 -14.65 16.37
N TRP A 140 7.89 -13.63 15.68
CA TRP A 140 7.76 -13.42 14.23
C TRP A 140 7.98 -14.66 13.36
N PRO A 141 9.04 -15.50 13.58
CA PRO A 141 9.26 -16.68 12.76
C PRO A 141 8.13 -17.72 12.81
N THR A 142 7.33 -17.73 13.88
CA THR A 142 6.24 -18.70 14.06
C THR A 142 4.91 -18.24 13.46
N LEU A 143 4.84 -17.01 12.97
CA LEU A 143 3.63 -16.43 12.40
C LEU A 143 3.39 -16.96 10.99
N SER A 144 2.12 -17.22 10.65
CA SER A 144 1.67 -17.38 9.26
C SER A 144 1.88 -16.11 8.46
N GLN A 145 1.85 -16.19 7.12
CA GLN A 145 1.97 -15.02 6.27
C GLN A 145 0.85 -14.00 6.52
N GLY A 146 -0.39 -14.46 6.76
CA GLY A 146 -1.51 -13.58 7.09
C GLY A 146 -1.33 -12.86 8.44
N GLU A 147 -0.87 -13.56 9.49
CA GLU A 147 -0.53 -12.94 10.77
C GLU A 147 0.60 -11.90 10.62
N ARG A 148 1.62 -12.21 9.81
CA ARG A 148 2.70 -11.24 9.50
C ARG A 148 2.17 -10.01 8.78
N GLY A 149 1.31 -10.17 7.77
CA GLY A 149 0.70 -9.07 7.06
C GLY A 149 -0.08 -8.13 7.98
N ARG A 150 -0.95 -8.69 8.83
CA ARG A 150 -1.71 -7.93 9.83
C ARG A 150 -0.83 -7.27 10.89
N THR A 151 0.23 -7.95 11.35
CA THR A 151 1.24 -7.34 12.25
C THR A 151 1.91 -6.13 11.62
N LEU A 152 2.26 -6.19 10.32
CA LEU A 152 2.86 -5.07 9.60
C LEU A 152 1.88 -3.90 9.41
N ILE A 153 0.59 -4.18 9.28
CA ILE A 153 -0.44 -3.12 9.27
C ILE A 153 -0.48 -2.44 10.64
N ALA A 154 -0.59 -3.18 11.74
CA ALA A 154 -0.56 -2.59 13.09
C ALA A 154 0.73 -1.78 13.34
N ARG A 155 1.87 -2.31 12.88
CA ARG A 155 3.16 -1.60 12.91
C ARG A 155 3.14 -0.28 12.12
N ALA A 156 2.50 -0.26 10.95
CA ALA A 156 2.41 0.95 10.12
C ALA A 156 1.50 2.01 10.77
N LEU A 157 0.48 1.59 11.52
CA LEU A 157 -0.51 2.47 12.16
C LEU A 157 -0.05 3.08 13.49
N ILE A 158 0.95 2.49 14.17
CA ILE A 158 1.32 2.93 15.53
C ILE A 158 1.86 4.36 15.58
N ALA A 159 2.38 4.87 14.46
CA ALA A 159 2.86 6.24 14.33
C ALA A 159 1.77 7.23 13.90
N ASP A 160 0.49 6.78 13.86
CA ASP A 160 -0.67 7.58 13.42
C ASP A 160 -0.43 8.24 12.05
N PRO A 161 -0.21 7.45 10.99
CA PRO A 161 0.16 7.98 9.69
C PRO A 161 -1.01 8.68 9.00
N GLN A 162 -0.72 9.74 8.24
CA GLN A 162 -1.69 10.40 7.36
C GLN A 162 -1.77 9.71 5.98
N LEU A 163 -0.74 8.93 5.62
CA LEU A 163 -0.68 8.17 4.38
C LEU A 163 -0.21 6.74 4.66
N LEU A 164 -1.04 5.75 4.27
CA LEU A 164 -0.72 4.33 4.38
C LEU A 164 -0.38 3.76 3.01
N LEU A 165 0.81 3.20 2.86
CA LEU A 165 1.31 2.58 1.64
C LEU A 165 1.37 1.06 1.83
N LEU A 166 0.73 0.31 0.93
CA LEU A 166 0.66 -1.15 0.96
C LEU A 166 1.25 -1.72 -0.35
N ASP A 167 2.43 -2.32 -0.28
CA ASP A 167 3.13 -2.88 -1.45
C ASP A 167 2.85 -4.38 -1.58
N GLU A 168 1.85 -4.74 -2.38
CA GLU A 168 1.41 -6.13 -2.60
C GLU A 168 1.19 -6.91 -1.27
N PRO A 169 0.36 -6.40 -0.34
CA PRO A 169 0.27 -6.91 1.03
C PRO A 169 -0.32 -8.32 1.13
N THR A 170 -0.97 -8.79 0.09
CA THR A 170 -1.65 -10.09 -0.03
C THR A 170 -0.76 -11.18 -0.62
N THR A 171 0.49 -10.83 -1.01
CA THR A 171 1.41 -11.78 -1.65
C THR A 171 1.68 -13.01 -0.77
N GLY A 172 1.39 -14.19 -1.31
CA GLY A 172 1.63 -15.47 -0.62
C GLY A 172 0.55 -15.84 0.40
N LEU A 173 -0.55 -15.11 0.48
CA LEU A 173 -1.70 -15.46 1.32
C LEU A 173 -2.60 -16.49 0.64
N ASP A 174 -3.17 -17.39 1.43
CA ASP A 174 -4.33 -18.17 1.01
C ASP A 174 -5.58 -17.30 0.94
N VAL A 175 -6.67 -17.86 0.43
CA VAL A 175 -7.93 -17.13 0.23
C VAL A 175 -8.46 -16.54 1.55
N ALA A 176 -8.46 -17.33 2.64
CA ALA A 176 -9.00 -16.89 3.91
C ALA A 176 -8.16 -15.76 4.53
N ALA A 177 -6.83 -15.90 4.53
CA ALA A 177 -5.92 -14.88 5.04
C ALA A 177 -5.99 -13.58 4.22
N ARG A 178 -6.16 -13.69 2.90
CA ARG A 178 -6.39 -12.52 2.02
C ARG A 178 -7.67 -11.79 2.41
N GLU A 179 -8.81 -12.50 2.50
CA GLU A 179 -10.08 -11.88 2.86
C GLU A 179 -10.01 -11.21 4.25
N GLN A 180 -9.43 -11.86 5.27
CA GLN A 180 -9.23 -11.26 6.58
C GLN A 180 -8.38 -9.97 6.54
N LEU A 181 -7.36 -9.92 5.67
CA LEU A 181 -6.54 -8.73 5.50
C LEU A 181 -7.34 -7.60 4.84
N LEU A 182 -8.16 -7.91 3.83
CA LEU A 182 -9.01 -6.92 3.15
C LEU A 182 -10.10 -6.39 4.10
N GLU A 183 -10.75 -7.24 4.90
CA GLU A 183 -11.68 -6.83 5.96
C GLU A 183 -10.99 -5.89 6.98
N THR A 184 -9.73 -6.18 7.33
CA THR A 184 -8.93 -5.27 8.18
C THR A 184 -8.79 -3.90 7.54
N LEU A 185 -8.48 -3.82 6.24
CA LEU A 185 -8.34 -2.55 5.53
C LEU A 185 -9.67 -1.78 5.45
N ASP A 186 -10.79 -2.47 5.20
CA ASP A 186 -12.13 -1.86 5.22
C ASP A 186 -12.50 -1.31 6.61
N THR A 187 -12.08 -1.99 7.69
CA THR A 187 -12.27 -1.50 9.06
C THR A 187 -11.44 -0.23 9.34
N LEU A 188 -10.26 -0.11 8.75
CA LEU A 188 -9.40 1.07 8.91
C LEU A 188 -10.00 2.32 8.27
N ASP A 189 -10.70 2.21 7.15
CA ASP A 189 -11.44 3.32 6.53
C ASP A 189 -12.43 3.96 7.52
N VAL A 190 -13.15 3.14 8.27
CA VAL A 190 -14.13 3.62 9.27
C VAL A 190 -13.44 4.22 10.50
N SER A 191 -12.35 3.63 10.97
CA SER A 191 -11.66 4.05 12.21
C SER A 191 -10.69 5.20 12.01
N HIS A 192 -10.22 5.45 10.79
CA HIS A 192 -9.26 6.49 10.43
C HIS A 192 -9.72 7.25 9.17
N PRO A 193 -10.87 7.96 9.21
CA PRO A 193 -11.54 8.52 8.02
C PRO A 193 -10.71 9.59 7.27
N ASP A 194 -9.72 10.19 7.92
CA ASP A 194 -8.84 11.19 7.31
C ASP A 194 -7.55 10.57 6.73
N MET A 195 -7.28 9.28 7.00
CA MET A 195 -6.09 8.61 6.50
C MET A 195 -6.26 8.28 5.01
N ALA A 196 -5.33 8.73 4.18
CA ALA A 196 -5.27 8.28 2.79
C ALA A 196 -4.49 6.95 2.68
N SER A 197 -4.84 6.13 1.69
CA SER A 197 -4.07 4.91 1.42
C SER A 197 -3.80 4.69 -0.06
N ILE A 198 -2.66 4.01 -0.35
CA ILE A 198 -2.31 3.54 -1.69
C ILE A 198 -1.98 2.05 -1.61
N LEU A 199 -2.85 1.22 -2.18
CA LEU A 199 -2.66 -0.22 -2.31
C LEU A 199 -2.09 -0.54 -3.69
N VAL A 200 -0.89 -1.11 -3.73
CA VAL A 200 -0.28 -1.63 -4.96
C VAL A 200 -0.63 -3.09 -5.10
N THR A 201 -1.21 -3.46 -6.22
CA THR A 201 -1.46 -4.86 -6.58
C THR A 201 -1.51 -5.04 -8.09
N HIS A 202 -1.51 -6.28 -8.54
CA HIS A 202 -1.77 -6.68 -9.93
C HIS A 202 -2.99 -7.60 -10.04
N HIS A 203 -3.74 -7.78 -8.94
CA HIS A 203 -4.95 -8.59 -8.85
C HIS A 203 -6.15 -7.72 -8.47
N LEU A 204 -7.22 -7.75 -9.25
CA LEU A 204 -8.44 -6.96 -8.97
C LEU A 204 -9.19 -7.49 -7.76
N GLU A 205 -9.10 -8.79 -7.49
CA GLU A 205 -9.72 -9.45 -6.35
C GLU A 205 -9.12 -9.04 -4.99
N GLU A 206 -8.00 -8.32 -5.01
CA GLU A 206 -7.30 -7.81 -3.82
C GLU A 206 -7.67 -6.37 -3.46
N LEU A 207 -8.65 -5.80 -4.15
CA LEU A 207 -9.15 -4.45 -3.84
C LEU A 207 -10.18 -4.52 -2.72
N PRO A 208 -9.97 -3.81 -1.58
CA PRO A 208 -10.96 -3.64 -0.53
C PRO A 208 -12.23 -2.96 -1.04
N THR A 209 -13.34 -3.13 -0.32
CA THR A 209 -14.60 -2.44 -0.65
C THR A 209 -14.51 -0.93 -0.44
N SER A 210 -13.60 -0.49 0.45
CA SER A 210 -13.27 0.92 0.71
C SER A 210 -12.48 1.61 -0.42
N THR A 211 -12.07 0.90 -1.50
CA THR A 211 -11.33 1.50 -2.61
C THR A 211 -12.15 2.56 -3.34
N THR A 212 -11.74 3.83 -3.22
CA THR A 212 -12.43 4.99 -3.81
C THR A 212 -11.91 5.35 -5.21
N HIS A 213 -10.61 5.24 -5.43
CA HIS A 213 -9.91 5.68 -6.64
C HIS A 213 -8.97 4.59 -7.18
N ALA A 214 -8.62 4.70 -8.45
CA ALA A 214 -7.63 3.83 -9.06
C ALA A 214 -6.72 4.58 -10.04
N LEU A 215 -5.47 4.15 -10.11
CA LEU A 215 -4.49 4.51 -11.13
C LEU A 215 -4.00 3.22 -11.81
N LEU A 216 -4.32 3.07 -13.09
CA LEU A 216 -3.82 1.99 -13.93
C LEU A 216 -2.59 2.48 -14.68
N ILE A 217 -1.48 1.75 -14.55
CA ILE A 217 -0.23 2.06 -15.24
C ILE A 217 0.25 0.89 -16.10
N SER A 218 0.83 1.22 -17.24
CA SER A 218 1.48 0.26 -18.14
C SER A 218 2.74 0.90 -18.71
N GLN A 219 3.85 0.17 -18.74
CA GLN A 219 5.12 0.63 -19.32
C GLN A 219 5.57 2.02 -18.81
N GLY A 220 5.33 2.30 -17.53
CA GLY A 220 5.71 3.57 -16.89
C GLY A 220 4.78 4.75 -17.19
N ARG A 221 3.66 4.55 -17.87
CA ARG A 221 2.69 5.57 -18.23
C ARG A 221 1.31 5.30 -17.62
N THR A 222 0.55 6.35 -17.40
CA THR A 222 -0.86 6.25 -16.99
C THR A 222 -1.71 5.75 -18.15
N VAL A 223 -2.50 4.70 -17.92
CA VAL A 223 -3.56 4.24 -18.82
C VAL A 223 -4.88 4.93 -18.45
N ALA A 224 -5.24 4.90 -17.17
CA ALA A 224 -6.43 5.57 -16.64
C ALA A 224 -6.23 5.95 -15.18
N SER A 225 -6.85 7.04 -14.72
CA SER A 225 -6.79 7.55 -13.35
C SER A 225 -8.09 8.24 -12.97
N GLY A 226 -8.61 8.01 -11.76
CA GLY A 226 -9.84 8.62 -11.26
C GLY A 226 -10.63 7.70 -10.34
N LEU A 227 -11.95 7.87 -10.27
CA LEU A 227 -12.83 7.06 -9.44
C LEU A 227 -12.73 5.57 -9.82
N ALA A 228 -12.61 4.70 -8.81
CA ALA A 228 -12.33 3.28 -9.03
C ALA A 228 -13.38 2.60 -9.95
N HIS A 229 -14.68 2.92 -9.77
CA HIS A 229 -15.75 2.34 -10.55
C HIS A 229 -15.76 2.78 -12.03
N GLU A 230 -15.11 3.91 -12.35
CA GLU A 230 -14.96 4.40 -13.73
C GLU A 230 -13.68 3.83 -14.37
N VAL A 231 -12.62 3.74 -13.58
CA VAL A 231 -11.27 3.35 -14.05
C VAL A 231 -11.12 1.83 -14.16
N VAL A 232 -11.62 1.07 -13.18
CA VAL A 232 -11.47 -0.41 -13.15
C VAL A 232 -12.56 -1.06 -13.99
N ASN A 233 -12.38 -1.04 -15.30
CA ASN A 233 -13.30 -1.61 -16.28
C ASN A 233 -12.57 -2.53 -17.27
N THR A 234 -13.35 -3.24 -18.08
CA THR A 234 -12.84 -4.21 -19.07
C THR A 234 -11.87 -3.59 -20.08
N GLU A 235 -12.12 -2.37 -20.54
CA GLU A 235 -11.32 -1.70 -21.57
C GLU A 235 -9.95 -1.31 -21.01
N HIS A 236 -9.93 -0.49 -19.95
CA HIS A 236 -8.70 -0.01 -19.36
C HIS A 236 -7.83 -1.14 -18.78
N VAL A 237 -8.44 -2.14 -18.13
CA VAL A 237 -7.68 -3.29 -17.60
C VAL A 237 -7.09 -4.11 -18.74
N SER A 238 -7.86 -4.37 -19.84
CA SER A 238 -7.33 -5.08 -20.99
C SER A 238 -6.16 -4.34 -21.65
N GLU A 239 -6.25 -3.01 -21.73
CA GLU A 239 -5.18 -2.15 -22.26
C GLU A 239 -3.95 -2.21 -21.34
N ALA A 240 -4.12 -1.96 -20.03
CA ALA A 240 -3.02 -1.90 -19.08
C ALA A 240 -2.23 -3.22 -19.02
N PHE A 241 -2.93 -4.35 -19.06
CA PHE A 241 -2.33 -5.69 -18.99
C PHE A 241 -1.99 -6.29 -20.36
N ALA A 242 -2.26 -5.57 -21.45
CA ALA A 242 -2.01 -6.02 -22.83
C ALA A 242 -2.62 -7.41 -23.11
N HIS A 243 -3.78 -7.71 -22.50
CA HIS A 243 -4.46 -8.99 -22.66
C HIS A 243 -5.98 -8.81 -22.52
N PRO A 244 -6.80 -9.41 -23.41
CA PRO A 244 -8.25 -9.28 -23.33
C PRO A 244 -8.79 -10.01 -22.10
N VAL A 245 -9.29 -9.23 -21.14
CA VAL A 245 -9.94 -9.71 -19.92
C VAL A 245 -11.37 -9.16 -19.86
N VAL A 246 -12.22 -9.77 -19.05
CA VAL A 246 -13.52 -9.26 -18.66
C VAL A 246 -13.47 -8.93 -17.19
N VAL A 247 -13.74 -7.67 -16.84
CA VAL A 247 -13.85 -7.21 -15.47
C VAL A 247 -15.31 -7.34 -15.02
N GLY A 248 -15.52 -7.94 -13.86
CA GLY A 248 -16.79 -8.00 -13.15
C GLY A 248 -16.72 -7.21 -11.86
N PHE A 249 -17.86 -6.66 -11.44
CA PHE A 249 -18.03 -6.04 -10.14
C PHE A 249 -19.30 -6.60 -9.49
N GLN A 250 -19.14 -7.24 -8.34
CA GLN A 250 -20.24 -7.88 -7.63
C GLN A 250 -19.99 -7.80 -6.13
N ASP A 251 -21.04 -7.48 -5.37
CA ASP A 251 -21.00 -7.37 -3.90
C ASP A 251 -19.87 -6.44 -3.38
N GLY A 252 -19.63 -5.33 -4.10
CA GLY A 252 -18.58 -4.36 -3.77
C GLY A 252 -17.16 -4.78 -4.16
N ARG A 253 -16.97 -5.91 -4.85
CA ARG A 253 -15.67 -6.47 -5.18
C ARG A 253 -15.45 -6.62 -6.69
N TRP A 254 -14.25 -6.33 -7.14
CA TRP A 254 -13.84 -6.55 -8.53
C TRP A 254 -13.31 -7.96 -8.75
N SER A 255 -13.47 -8.43 -9.97
CA SER A 255 -12.87 -9.68 -10.44
C SER A 255 -12.42 -9.55 -11.89
N ALA A 256 -11.42 -10.33 -12.28
CA ALA A 256 -10.98 -10.41 -13.67
C ALA A 256 -10.90 -11.86 -14.14
N ARG A 257 -11.31 -12.08 -15.39
CA ARG A 257 -11.19 -13.39 -16.05
C ARG A 257 -10.86 -13.20 -17.53
N ALA A 258 -10.16 -14.15 -18.12
CA ALA A 258 -9.91 -14.12 -19.56
C ALA A 258 -11.22 -14.10 -20.33
N LYS A 259 -11.30 -13.30 -21.39
CA LYS A 259 -12.41 -13.35 -22.34
C LYS A 259 -12.40 -14.72 -23.02
N ALA A 260 -13.50 -15.46 -22.90
CA ALA A 260 -13.59 -16.75 -23.58
C ALA A 260 -13.37 -16.54 -25.09
N SER A 261 -12.34 -17.16 -25.65
CA SER A 261 -12.18 -17.24 -27.09
C SER A 261 -13.35 -18.07 -27.59
N SER A 262 -14.13 -17.57 -28.56
CA SER A 262 -15.08 -18.39 -29.29
C SER A 262 -14.26 -19.46 -30.04
N ARG A 263 -14.03 -20.60 -29.38
CA ARG A 263 -13.57 -21.78 -30.12
C ARG A 263 -14.77 -22.16 -31.03
N VAL A 264 -14.66 -21.79 -32.29
CA VAL A 264 -15.45 -22.45 -33.34
C VAL A 264 -15.01 -23.91 -33.30
N LEU A 265 -15.91 -24.79 -32.83
CA LEU A 265 -15.81 -26.24 -32.97
C LEU A 265 -15.94 -26.61 -34.44
#